data_e9b4e46633ccf97479a5d9a67dadcdf7
#
_entry.id   e9b4e46633ccf97479a5d9a67dadcdf7
#
_cell.length_a   1.000
_cell.length_b   1.000
_cell.length_c   1.000
_cell.angle_alpha   90.00
_cell.angle_beta   90.00
_cell.angle_gamma   90.00
#
_symmetry.space_group_name_H-M   'P 1'
#
loop_
_entity.id
_entity.type
_entity.pdbx_description
1 polymer ?
#
loop_
_entity_poly.entity_id
_entity_poly.type
_entity_poly.pdbx_seq_one_letter_code
_entity_poly.pdbx_strand_id
1 'polypeptide(L)'
;MNPHPLYRPWAAAALAVLASLAAAVMPLSVQAAAVVGQPAPALRAPDLAGKPVNLADFKGKTVVLEWHNFGCPFVQKHYRSGNMQAMQKRFAADVVWLSINSTHPGHPDYQTPQALEKELARFGAAPTRFLMDESGAVGLAYGAKVTPHMYIIDPTGKVVYNGAIDDKRSANPDDVKTARNLVAEALEELRAGKPISNPVNVPYGCTIKYK
;
A
#
# COMPACT_ATOMS: atom_id res chain seq x y z
N MET A 1 -24.45 72.66 -61.64
CA MET A 1 -23.39 71.68 -61.86
C MET A 1 -23.08 71.02 -60.51
N ASN A 2 -23.62 69.91 -60.23
CA ASN A 2 -23.41 69.21 -58.99
C ASN A 2 -22.56 67.93 -59.24
N PRO A 3 -21.53 67.65 -58.46
CA PRO A 3 -20.98 66.32 -58.43
C PRO A 3 -21.50 65.51 -57.23
N HIS A 4 -21.92 64.31 -57.51
CA HIS A 4 -22.39 63.27 -56.56
C HIS A 4 -21.27 62.76 -55.66
N PRO A 5 -21.49 62.47 -54.35
CA PRO A 5 -20.58 61.79 -53.54
C PRO A 5 -20.72 60.27 -53.70
N LEU A 6 -19.56 59.56 -53.88
CA LEU A 6 -19.42 58.14 -53.98
C LEU A 6 -19.61 57.42 -52.59
N TYR A 7 -20.58 56.61 -52.48
CA TYR A 7 -20.75 55.71 -51.33
C TYR A 7 -19.74 54.55 -51.41
N ARG A 8 -18.91 54.41 -50.37
CA ARG A 8 -18.07 53.25 -50.16
C ARG A 8 -18.79 52.32 -49.18
N PRO A 9 -19.03 51.00 -49.51
CA PRO A 9 -19.57 50.04 -48.57
C PRO A 9 -18.44 49.55 -47.65
N TRP A 10 -18.66 49.65 -46.35
CA TRP A 10 -17.81 49.05 -45.34
C TRP A 10 -18.10 47.56 -45.26
N ALA A 11 -17.15 46.74 -45.68
CA ALA A 11 -17.18 45.30 -45.45
C ALA A 11 -16.85 45.02 -43.98
N ALA A 12 -17.86 44.61 -43.22
CA ALA A 12 -17.68 44.13 -41.86
C ALA A 12 -17.13 42.68 -41.95
N ALA A 13 -15.84 42.53 -41.64
CA ALA A 13 -15.22 41.23 -41.47
C ALA A 13 -15.61 40.68 -40.10
N ALA A 14 -16.52 39.69 -40.07
CA ALA A 14 -16.86 38.91 -38.88
C ALA A 14 -15.76 37.86 -38.66
N LEU A 15 -14.88 38.10 -37.68
CA LEU A 15 -13.93 37.11 -37.17
C LEU A 15 -14.67 36.12 -36.26
N ALA A 16 -14.96 34.92 -36.78
CA ALA A 16 -15.45 33.82 -36.01
C ALA A 16 -14.29 33.20 -35.23
N VAL A 17 -14.21 33.43 -33.92
CA VAL A 17 -13.28 32.77 -33.00
C VAL A 17 -13.85 31.38 -32.69
N LEU A 18 -13.33 30.36 -33.34
CA LEU A 18 -13.56 28.94 -33.01
C LEU A 18 -12.72 28.60 -31.77
N ALA A 19 -13.34 28.70 -30.58
CA ALA A 19 -12.75 28.19 -29.35
C ALA A 19 -12.82 26.67 -29.37
N SER A 20 -11.72 26.00 -29.71
CA SER A 20 -11.56 24.55 -29.63
C SER A 20 -11.49 24.13 -28.16
N LEU A 21 -12.56 23.60 -27.58
CA LEU A 21 -12.52 22.89 -26.30
C LEU A 21 -11.76 21.56 -26.53
N ALA A 22 -10.48 21.56 -26.28
CA ALA A 22 -9.71 20.33 -26.12
C ALA A 22 -10.11 19.70 -24.77
N ALA A 23 -11.08 18.78 -24.77
CA ALA A 23 -11.37 17.93 -23.63
C ALA A 23 -10.12 17.09 -23.36
N ALA A 24 -9.39 17.41 -22.29
CA ALA A 24 -8.28 16.57 -21.80
C ALA A 24 -8.87 15.26 -21.33
N VAL A 25 -8.79 14.23 -22.16
CA VAL A 25 -9.07 12.84 -21.79
C VAL A 25 -7.94 12.44 -20.85
N MET A 26 -8.16 12.55 -19.53
CA MET A 26 -7.26 11.97 -18.56
C MET A 26 -7.32 10.44 -18.71
N PRO A 27 -6.20 9.77 -18.99
CA PRO A 27 -6.20 8.32 -19.02
C PRO A 27 -6.60 7.82 -17.63
N LEU A 28 -7.68 7.04 -17.54
CA LEU A 28 -7.96 6.22 -16.38
C LEU A 28 -6.79 5.23 -16.26
N SER A 29 -5.86 5.54 -15.36
CA SER A 29 -4.80 4.59 -15.00
C SER A 29 -5.47 3.40 -14.35
N VAL A 30 -5.66 2.33 -15.10
CA VAL A 30 -5.91 1.00 -14.53
C VAL A 30 -4.67 0.69 -13.70
N GLN A 31 -4.77 0.86 -12.40
CA GLN A 31 -3.66 0.62 -11.49
C GLN A 31 -3.46 -0.89 -11.45
N ALA A 32 -2.42 -1.35 -12.15
CA ALA A 32 -1.98 -2.74 -12.06
C ALA A 32 -1.53 -3.03 -10.63
N ALA A 33 -1.74 -4.29 -10.17
CA ALA A 33 -1.24 -4.74 -8.88
C ALA A 33 0.25 -4.39 -8.70
N ALA A 34 0.67 -4.19 -7.44
CA ALA A 34 2.06 -3.85 -7.13
C ALA A 34 3.03 -4.91 -7.67
N VAL A 35 3.92 -4.49 -8.57
CA VAL A 35 4.90 -5.36 -9.25
C VAL A 35 6.30 -5.01 -8.77
N VAL A 36 7.09 -6.03 -8.42
CA VAL A 36 8.49 -5.84 -8.04
C VAL A 36 9.28 -5.18 -9.18
N GLY A 37 10.08 -4.18 -8.82
CA GLY A 37 10.85 -3.35 -9.75
C GLY A 37 10.10 -2.12 -10.27
N GLN A 38 8.78 -2.01 -10.03
CA GLN A 38 7.95 -0.87 -10.45
C GLN A 38 7.70 0.09 -9.28
N PRO A 39 7.35 1.36 -9.56
CA PRO A 39 6.90 2.28 -8.52
C PRO A 39 5.74 1.70 -7.73
N ALA A 40 5.78 1.86 -6.41
CA ALA A 40 4.71 1.41 -5.54
C ALA A 40 3.41 2.18 -5.84
N PRO A 41 2.25 1.51 -5.85
CA PRO A 41 0.96 2.18 -5.92
C PRO A 41 0.81 3.22 -4.81
N ALA A 42 0.08 4.30 -5.08
CA ALA A 42 -0.24 5.28 -4.05
C ALA A 42 -0.98 4.60 -2.88
N LEU A 43 -0.56 4.91 -1.66
CA LEU A 43 -1.22 4.46 -0.46
C LEU A 43 -1.68 5.69 0.31
N ARG A 44 -2.97 5.73 0.63
CA ARG A 44 -3.55 6.70 1.55
C ARG A 44 -4.66 6.03 2.35
N ALA A 45 -4.50 5.97 3.67
CA ALA A 45 -5.49 5.45 4.58
C ALA A 45 -5.37 6.15 5.94
N PRO A 46 -6.45 6.23 6.75
CA PRO A 46 -6.35 6.73 8.11
C PRO A 46 -5.64 5.71 9.02
N ASP A 47 -4.91 6.21 10.02
CA ASP A 47 -4.44 5.40 11.13
C ASP A 47 -5.59 5.15 12.15
N LEU A 48 -5.29 4.42 13.24
CA LEU A 48 -6.29 4.09 14.27
C LEU A 48 -6.88 5.34 14.96
N ALA A 49 -6.18 6.47 14.94
CA ALA A 49 -6.67 7.76 15.45
C ALA A 49 -7.44 8.56 14.39
N GLY A 50 -7.66 8.01 13.19
CA GLY A 50 -8.31 8.68 12.07
C GLY A 50 -7.41 9.68 11.31
N LYS A 51 -6.13 9.77 11.66
CA LYS A 51 -5.20 10.67 10.99
C LYS A 51 -4.78 10.09 9.63
N PRO A 52 -4.89 10.86 8.53
CA PRO A 52 -4.48 10.39 7.22
C PRO A 52 -2.96 10.14 7.18
N VAL A 53 -2.58 9.00 6.60
CA VAL A 53 -1.20 8.58 6.35
C VAL A 53 -1.04 8.32 4.86
N ASN A 54 0.01 8.86 4.26
CA ASN A 54 0.33 8.65 2.85
C ASN A 54 1.70 7.97 2.74
N LEU A 55 1.88 7.08 1.76
CA LEU A 55 3.20 6.48 1.48
C LEU A 55 4.25 7.56 1.18
N ALA A 56 3.85 8.63 0.50
CA ALA A 56 4.74 9.75 0.15
C ALA A 56 5.37 10.45 1.36
N ASP A 57 4.76 10.35 2.55
CA ASP A 57 5.28 10.91 3.80
C ASP A 57 6.57 10.21 4.25
N PHE A 58 6.86 9.03 3.70
CA PHE A 58 8.01 8.20 4.01
C PHE A 58 9.05 8.12 2.88
N LYS A 59 9.01 9.08 1.95
CA LYS A 59 9.99 9.14 0.86
C LYS A 59 11.43 9.14 1.41
N GLY A 60 12.31 8.36 0.78
CA GLY A 60 13.69 8.20 1.22
C GLY A 60 13.89 7.18 2.34
N LYS A 61 12.82 6.48 2.77
CA LYS A 61 12.88 5.40 3.77
C LYS A 61 12.47 4.07 3.15
N THR A 62 13.01 2.99 3.71
CA THR A 62 12.47 1.64 3.45
C THR A 62 11.13 1.52 4.18
N VAL A 63 10.09 1.04 3.46
CA VAL A 63 8.76 0.84 4.03
C VAL A 63 8.35 -0.62 3.88
N VAL A 64 7.93 -1.25 4.98
CA VAL A 64 7.25 -2.55 4.98
C VAL A 64 5.75 -2.31 5.06
N LEU A 65 4.99 -2.95 4.17
CA LEU A 65 3.54 -3.06 4.26
C LEU A 65 3.18 -4.48 4.67
N GLU A 66 2.39 -4.61 5.72
CA GLU A 66 1.86 -5.87 6.24
C GLU A 66 0.35 -5.86 6.15
N TRP A 67 -0.26 -6.61 5.21
CA TRP A 67 -1.70 -6.84 5.28
C TRP A 67 -2.01 -7.76 6.44
N HIS A 68 -2.92 -7.31 7.30
CA HIS A 68 -3.07 -7.81 8.65
C HIS A 68 -4.55 -8.00 9.05
N ASN A 69 -4.83 -9.05 9.82
CA ASN A 69 -6.06 -9.22 10.59
C ASN A 69 -5.77 -10.14 11.79
N PHE A 70 -5.97 -9.66 13.02
CA PHE A 70 -5.71 -10.46 14.23
C PHE A 70 -6.62 -11.68 14.37
N GLY A 71 -7.77 -11.74 13.68
CA GLY A 71 -8.61 -12.93 13.61
C GLY A 71 -8.01 -14.07 12.77
N CYS A 72 -6.98 -13.79 11.97
CA CYS A 72 -6.35 -14.78 11.11
C CYS A 72 -5.34 -15.64 11.88
N PRO A 73 -5.48 -16.99 11.93
CA PRO A 73 -4.52 -17.87 12.60
C PRO A 73 -3.09 -17.77 12.06
N PHE A 74 -2.92 -17.50 10.78
CA PHE A 74 -1.61 -17.33 10.17
C PHE A 74 -0.94 -16.01 10.61
N VAL A 75 -1.70 -14.93 10.85
CA VAL A 75 -1.19 -13.71 11.49
C VAL A 75 -0.84 -14.01 12.95
N GLN A 76 -1.74 -14.69 13.68
CA GLN A 76 -1.52 -15.04 15.08
C GLN A 76 -0.26 -15.90 15.28
N LYS A 77 0.11 -16.77 14.33
CA LYS A 77 1.37 -17.51 14.33
C LYS A 77 2.55 -16.58 14.62
N HIS A 78 2.68 -15.50 13.87
CA HIS A 78 3.81 -14.58 13.95
C HIS A 78 3.77 -13.66 15.17
N TYR A 79 2.57 -13.33 15.66
CA TYR A 79 2.41 -12.51 16.86
C TYR A 79 2.55 -13.32 18.15
N ARG A 80 2.00 -14.53 18.22
CA ARG A 80 2.13 -15.43 19.38
C ARG A 80 3.55 -15.95 19.57
N SER A 81 4.29 -16.17 18.50
CA SER A 81 5.70 -16.57 18.55
C SER A 81 6.67 -15.43 18.87
N GLY A 82 6.20 -14.18 18.89
CA GLY A 82 7.05 -12.98 19.02
C GLY A 82 7.84 -12.63 17.75
N ASN A 83 7.67 -13.36 16.67
CA ASN A 83 8.41 -13.16 15.42
C ASN A 83 8.17 -11.75 14.82
N MET A 84 6.90 -11.31 14.78
CA MET A 84 6.56 -10.01 14.21
C MET A 84 7.14 -8.87 15.05
N GLN A 85 6.97 -8.92 16.38
CA GLN A 85 7.50 -7.91 17.30
C GLN A 85 9.01 -7.82 17.25
N ALA A 86 9.69 -8.98 17.14
CA ALA A 86 11.15 -9.03 16.98
C ALA A 86 11.62 -8.34 15.69
N MET A 87 10.93 -8.57 14.56
CA MET A 87 11.21 -7.88 13.30
C MET A 87 10.95 -6.38 13.40
N GLN A 88 9.79 -5.97 13.90
CA GLN A 88 9.44 -4.57 14.08
C GLN A 88 10.49 -3.84 14.92
N LYS A 89 10.93 -4.46 16.04
CA LYS A 89 11.98 -3.90 16.91
C LYS A 89 13.35 -3.87 16.24
N ARG A 90 13.74 -4.97 15.56
CA ARG A 90 15.06 -5.10 14.91
C ARG A 90 15.29 -4.04 13.84
N PHE A 91 14.25 -3.69 13.10
CA PHE A 91 14.34 -2.78 11.97
C PHE A 91 13.80 -1.36 12.26
N ALA A 92 13.36 -1.07 13.49
CA ALA A 92 12.73 0.20 13.87
C ALA A 92 13.53 1.46 13.56
N ALA A 93 14.87 1.36 13.50
CA ALA A 93 15.74 2.52 13.29
C ALA A 93 15.70 3.07 11.87
N ASP A 94 15.50 2.21 10.86
CA ASP A 94 15.65 2.53 9.44
C ASP A 94 14.48 2.06 8.55
N VAL A 95 13.52 1.33 9.11
CA VAL A 95 12.36 0.82 8.40
C VAL A 95 11.07 1.38 9.01
N VAL A 96 10.20 1.89 8.15
CA VAL A 96 8.82 2.24 8.49
C VAL A 96 7.96 1.00 8.31
N TRP A 97 7.29 0.55 9.37
CA TRP A 97 6.40 -0.60 9.34
C TRP A 97 4.94 -0.15 9.38
N LEU A 98 4.21 -0.39 8.29
CA LEU A 98 2.79 -0.07 8.16
C LEU A 98 1.98 -1.37 8.13
N SER A 99 1.24 -1.66 9.21
CA SER A 99 0.25 -2.73 9.23
C SER A 99 -1.07 -2.20 8.68
N ILE A 100 -1.76 -2.96 7.81
CA ILE A 100 -2.94 -2.51 7.07
C ILE A 100 -4.06 -3.53 7.23
N ASN A 101 -5.22 -3.08 7.70
CA ASN A 101 -6.43 -3.89 7.71
C ASN A 101 -7.38 -3.43 6.61
N SER A 102 -7.63 -4.30 5.63
CA SER A 102 -8.58 -4.07 4.52
C SER A 102 -9.86 -4.92 4.68
N THR A 103 -10.21 -5.32 5.90
CA THR A 103 -11.47 -6.01 6.16
C THR A 103 -12.64 -5.02 6.08
N HIS A 104 -13.62 -5.33 5.21
CA HIS A 104 -14.81 -4.49 5.06
C HIS A 104 -15.62 -4.41 6.38
N PRO A 105 -16.13 -3.22 6.77
CA PRO A 105 -16.86 -3.03 8.06
C PRO A 105 -18.09 -3.91 8.22
N GLY A 106 -18.73 -4.35 7.13
CA GLY A 106 -19.88 -5.27 7.17
C GLY A 106 -19.51 -6.75 7.34
N HIS A 107 -18.22 -7.10 7.40
CA HIS A 107 -17.80 -8.49 7.57
C HIS A 107 -17.64 -8.85 9.07
N PRO A 108 -18.03 -10.07 9.50
CA PRO A 108 -17.90 -10.49 10.92
C PRO A 108 -16.46 -10.43 11.46
N ASP A 109 -15.44 -10.56 10.61
CA ASP A 109 -14.03 -10.48 10.98
C ASP A 109 -13.52 -9.02 11.09
N TYR A 110 -14.38 -8.02 10.90
CA TYR A 110 -14.00 -6.62 11.04
C TYR A 110 -13.65 -6.30 12.49
N GLN A 111 -12.56 -5.58 12.67
CA GLN A 111 -12.10 -5.10 13.97
C GLN A 111 -12.07 -3.57 13.97
N THR A 112 -12.75 -2.97 14.94
CA THR A 112 -12.72 -1.52 15.12
C THR A 112 -11.33 -1.02 15.51
N PRO A 113 -11.00 0.26 15.28
CA PRO A 113 -9.73 0.84 15.75
C PRO A 113 -9.43 0.55 17.22
N GLN A 114 -10.42 0.68 18.11
CA GLN A 114 -10.26 0.42 19.53
C GLN A 114 -10.00 -1.06 19.85
N ALA A 115 -10.59 -1.99 19.07
CA ALA A 115 -10.31 -3.42 19.22
C ALA A 115 -8.86 -3.72 18.76
N LEU A 116 -8.41 -3.11 17.67
CA LEU A 116 -7.04 -3.25 17.17
C LEU A 116 -5.99 -2.68 18.12
N GLU A 117 -6.24 -1.53 18.74
CA GLU A 117 -5.35 -0.97 19.78
C GLU A 117 -5.17 -1.94 20.95
N LYS A 118 -6.24 -2.57 21.41
CA LYS A 118 -6.20 -3.59 22.48
C LYS A 118 -5.37 -4.81 22.05
N GLU A 119 -5.56 -5.30 20.82
CA GLU A 119 -4.79 -6.43 20.31
C GLU A 119 -3.31 -6.09 20.12
N LEU A 120 -2.98 -4.90 19.61
CA LEU A 120 -1.59 -4.42 19.50
C LEU A 120 -0.93 -4.39 20.89
N ALA A 121 -1.61 -3.83 21.89
CA ALA A 121 -1.12 -3.80 23.28
C ALA A 121 -0.98 -5.22 23.86
N ARG A 122 -1.94 -6.10 23.63
CA ARG A 122 -1.93 -7.49 24.10
C ARG A 122 -0.75 -8.28 23.57
N PHE A 123 -0.40 -8.07 22.30
CA PHE A 123 0.74 -8.73 21.67
C PHE A 123 2.07 -7.99 21.86
N GLY A 124 2.06 -6.77 22.41
CA GLY A 124 3.27 -5.93 22.45
C GLY A 124 3.79 -5.58 21.04
N ALA A 125 2.89 -5.47 20.08
CA ALA A 125 3.19 -5.12 18.71
C ALA A 125 3.46 -3.62 18.58
N ALA A 126 4.44 -3.23 17.77
CA ALA A 126 4.86 -1.84 17.61
C ALA A 126 5.13 -1.47 16.14
N PRO A 127 4.13 -1.59 15.24
CA PRO A 127 4.27 -1.03 13.91
C PRO A 127 4.41 0.50 14.00
N THR A 128 5.07 1.12 13.03
CA THR A 128 5.16 2.59 12.96
C THR A 128 3.77 3.23 12.89
N ARG A 129 2.86 2.61 12.10
CA ARG A 129 1.43 2.94 12.03
C ARG A 129 0.61 1.69 11.75
N PHE A 130 -0.61 1.68 12.23
CA PHE A 130 -1.62 0.72 11.83
C PHE A 130 -2.72 1.46 11.05
N LEU A 131 -3.03 1.01 9.83
CA LEU A 131 -3.91 1.71 8.89
C LEU A 131 -5.22 0.96 8.68
N MET A 132 -6.31 1.71 8.54
CA MET A 132 -7.66 1.23 8.27
C MET A 132 -7.99 1.46 6.79
N ASP A 133 -7.95 0.42 5.98
CA ASP A 133 -8.36 0.45 4.57
C ASP A 133 -9.73 -0.22 4.40
N GLU A 134 -10.75 0.35 5.04
CA GLU A 134 -12.11 -0.19 5.10
C GLU A 134 -12.78 -0.33 3.73
N SER A 135 -12.41 0.51 2.79
CA SER A 135 -12.88 0.43 1.39
C SER A 135 -12.20 -0.69 0.60
N GLY A 136 -11.06 -1.19 1.07
CA GLY A 136 -10.21 -2.13 0.35
C GLY A 136 -9.45 -1.52 -0.82
N ALA A 137 -9.54 -0.20 -1.02
CA ALA A 137 -8.94 0.44 -2.19
C ALA A 137 -7.41 0.29 -2.24
N VAL A 138 -6.74 0.40 -1.08
CA VAL A 138 -5.29 0.21 -0.99
C VAL A 138 -4.94 -1.26 -1.24
N GLY A 139 -5.66 -2.19 -0.61
CA GLY A 139 -5.42 -3.62 -0.79
C GLY A 139 -5.60 -4.06 -2.24
N LEU A 140 -6.64 -3.59 -2.91
CA LEU A 140 -6.89 -3.87 -4.33
C LEU A 140 -5.81 -3.28 -5.23
N ALA A 141 -5.36 -2.04 -4.97
CA ALA A 141 -4.29 -1.39 -5.72
C ALA A 141 -2.95 -2.14 -5.62
N TYR A 142 -2.67 -2.74 -4.46
CA TYR A 142 -1.47 -3.57 -4.28
C TYR A 142 -1.67 -5.01 -4.77
N GLY A 143 -2.91 -5.46 -5.03
CA GLY A 143 -3.22 -6.85 -5.33
C GLY A 143 -3.00 -7.76 -4.12
N ALA A 144 -3.18 -7.24 -2.91
CA ALA A 144 -3.10 -8.02 -1.68
C ALA A 144 -4.23 -9.06 -1.65
N LYS A 145 -3.92 -10.30 -1.26
CA LYS A 145 -4.86 -11.43 -1.38
C LYS A 145 -5.19 -12.08 -0.05
N VAL A 146 -4.21 -12.12 0.84
CA VAL A 146 -4.29 -12.85 2.11
C VAL A 146 -3.74 -12.04 3.26
N THR A 147 -3.96 -12.49 4.49
CA THR A 147 -3.30 -12.01 5.69
C THR A 147 -2.55 -13.17 6.36
N PRO A 148 -1.24 -13.02 6.60
CA PRO A 148 -0.38 -11.90 6.24
C PRO A 148 0.02 -11.89 4.76
N HIS A 149 0.18 -10.70 4.15
CA HIS A 149 0.80 -10.49 2.85
C HIS A 149 1.76 -9.31 2.97
N MET A 150 3.00 -9.51 2.57
CA MET A 150 4.09 -8.57 2.82
C MET A 150 4.57 -7.92 1.54
N TYR A 151 4.85 -6.62 1.62
CA TYR A 151 5.56 -5.87 0.59
C TYR A 151 6.69 -5.08 1.23
N ILE A 152 7.79 -4.90 0.51
CA ILE A 152 8.85 -3.96 0.87
C ILE A 152 8.99 -2.95 -0.26
N ILE A 153 9.05 -1.68 0.12
CA ILE A 153 9.27 -0.55 -0.77
C ILE A 153 10.61 0.07 -0.40
N ASP A 154 11.47 0.26 -1.37
CA ASP A 154 12.80 0.83 -1.17
C ASP A 154 12.74 2.37 -1.00
N PRO A 155 13.85 3.02 -0.59
CA PRO A 155 13.90 4.48 -0.43
C PRO A 155 13.62 5.27 -1.72
N THR A 156 13.68 4.65 -2.90
CA THR A 156 13.34 5.28 -4.18
C THR A 156 11.84 5.21 -4.49
N GLY A 157 11.07 4.47 -3.69
CA GLY A 157 9.62 4.29 -3.87
C GLY A 157 9.25 3.12 -4.76
N LYS A 158 10.18 2.19 -5.06
CA LYS A 158 9.90 0.97 -5.83
C LYS A 158 9.55 -0.20 -4.92
N VAL A 159 8.62 -1.03 -5.36
CA VAL A 159 8.36 -2.33 -4.74
C VAL A 159 9.57 -3.23 -5.01
N VAL A 160 10.19 -3.74 -3.96
CA VAL A 160 11.34 -4.64 -4.06
C VAL A 160 11.08 -6.04 -3.49
N TYR A 161 9.96 -6.21 -2.78
CA TYR A 161 9.49 -7.49 -2.27
C TYR A 161 7.97 -7.59 -2.30
N ASN A 162 7.46 -8.77 -2.66
CA ASN A 162 6.04 -9.11 -2.64
C ASN A 162 5.88 -10.60 -2.31
N GLY A 163 5.37 -10.94 -1.11
CA GLY A 163 5.26 -12.35 -0.74
C GLY A 163 4.87 -12.64 0.72
N ALA A 164 5.28 -13.80 1.18
CA ALA A 164 5.04 -14.33 2.52
C ALA A 164 6.02 -13.75 3.55
N ILE A 165 5.72 -13.92 4.85
CA ILE A 165 6.67 -13.61 5.92
C ILE A 165 7.79 -14.67 5.97
N ASP A 166 7.42 -15.94 5.87
CA ASP A 166 8.33 -17.08 5.98
C ASP A 166 7.99 -18.19 4.97
N ASP A 167 8.82 -19.22 4.91
CA ASP A 167 8.68 -20.36 4.02
C ASP A 167 7.82 -21.51 4.60
N LYS A 168 7.28 -21.40 5.83
CA LYS A 168 6.45 -22.41 6.49
C LYS A 168 4.98 -22.05 6.44
N ARG A 169 4.26 -22.60 5.46
CA ARG A 169 2.84 -22.32 5.18
C ARG A 169 1.91 -23.02 6.20
N SER A 170 2.04 -22.66 7.46
CA SER A 170 1.26 -23.21 8.57
C SER A 170 0.79 -22.11 9.53
N ALA A 171 -0.18 -22.44 10.36
CA ALA A 171 -0.63 -21.57 11.46
C ALA A 171 0.03 -21.93 12.81
N ASN A 172 0.95 -22.91 12.84
CA ASN A 172 1.62 -23.33 14.06
C ASN A 172 2.74 -22.35 14.46
N PRO A 173 2.68 -21.70 15.65
CA PRO A 173 3.72 -20.78 16.12
C PRO A 173 5.10 -21.42 16.27
N ASP A 174 5.17 -22.72 16.54
CA ASP A 174 6.45 -23.42 16.73
C ASP A 174 7.26 -23.54 15.42
N ASP A 175 6.61 -23.50 14.27
CA ASP A 175 7.28 -23.58 12.98
C ASP A 175 8.18 -22.34 12.70
N VAL A 176 7.95 -21.21 13.39
CA VAL A 176 8.81 -20.04 13.30
C VAL A 176 10.25 -20.34 13.71
N LYS A 177 10.46 -21.30 14.62
CA LYS A 177 11.80 -21.70 15.11
C LYS A 177 12.69 -22.29 14.01
N THR A 178 12.09 -22.88 12.98
CA THR A 178 12.80 -23.56 11.87
C THR A 178 12.52 -22.91 10.51
N ALA A 179 11.63 -21.94 10.46
CA ALA A 179 11.30 -21.24 9.24
C ALA A 179 12.40 -20.25 8.83
N ARG A 180 12.62 -20.13 7.53
CA ARG A 180 13.35 -19.00 6.97
C ARG A 180 12.43 -17.78 6.95
N ASN A 181 12.84 -16.70 7.60
CA ASN A 181 12.08 -15.46 7.57
C ASN A 181 12.45 -14.66 6.32
N LEU A 182 11.65 -14.78 5.27
CA LEU A 182 11.91 -14.20 3.96
C LEU A 182 11.89 -12.66 3.98
N VAL A 183 11.08 -12.06 4.84
CA VAL A 183 11.03 -10.59 5.00
C VAL A 183 12.29 -10.10 5.71
N ALA A 184 12.74 -10.76 6.77
CA ALA A 184 13.97 -10.39 7.47
C ALA A 184 15.18 -10.56 6.55
N GLU A 185 15.27 -11.64 5.78
CA GLU A 185 16.32 -11.86 4.77
C GLU A 185 16.33 -10.71 3.75
N ALA A 186 15.18 -10.37 3.17
CA ALA A 186 15.05 -9.31 2.19
C ALA A 186 15.47 -7.93 2.75
N LEU A 187 15.10 -7.62 3.99
CA LEU A 187 15.49 -6.36 4.65
C LEU A 187 16.99 -6.30 4.92
N GLU A 188 17.63 -7.41 5.31
CA GLU A 188 19.08 -7.45 5.51
C GLU A 188 19.85 -7.33 4.19
N GLU A 189 19.38 -7.98 3.13
CA GLU A 189 19.97 -7.85 1.80
C GLU A 189 19.87 -6.40 1.30
N LEU A 190 18.69 -5.78 1.45
CA LEU A 190 18.47 -4.38 1.08
C LEU A 190 19.38 -3.43 1.89
N ARG A 191 19.50 -3.63 3.21
CA ARG A 191 20.38 -2.87 4.09
C ARG A 191 21.85 -2.99 3.70
N ALA A 192 22.24 -4.17 3.22
CA ALA A 192 23.59 -4.44 2.73
C ALA A 192 23.84 -3.92 1.30
N GLY A 193 22.86 -3.27 0.66
CA GLY A 193 22.94 -2.83 -0.73
C GLY A 193 22.97 -3.98 -1.75
N LYS A 194 22.51 -5.17 -1.35
CA LYS A 194 22.46 -6.36 -2.20
C LYS A 194 21.10 -6.50 -2.88
N PRO A 195 21.05 -7.14 -4.06
CA PRO A 195 19.78 -7.57 -4.64
C PRO A 195 19.05 -8.54 -3.69
N ILE A 196 17.73 -8.44 -3.61
CA ILE A 196 16.91 -9.37 -2.83
C ILE A 196 16.89 -10.71 -3.55
N SER A 197 17.34 -11.78 -2.87
CA SER A 197 17.48 -13.13 -3.44
C SER A 197 16.14 -13.76 -3.80
N ASN A 198 15.08 -13.48 -3.02
CA ASN A 198 13.74 -14.03 -3.20
C ASN A 198 12.69 -12.91 -3.20
N PRO A 199 12.69 -12.02 -4.22
CA PRO A 199 11.89 -10.81 -4.21
C PRO A 199 10.39 -11.06 -4.44
N VAL A 200 10.02 -12.18 -5.04
CA VAL A 200 8.62 -12.58 -5.30
C VAL A 200 8.42 -14.01 -4.86
N ASN A 201 7.46 -14.23 -3.98
CA ASN A 201 7.05 -15.57 -3.59
C ASN A 201 5.54 -15.60 -3.24
N VAL A 202 4.99 -16.79 -3.02
CA VAL A 202 3.54 -16.95 -2.82
C VAL A 202 3.18 -16.68 -1.36
N PRO A 203 2.45 -15.61 -1.05
CA PRO A 203 1.93 -15.38 0.29
C PRO A 203 0.90 -16.44 0.66
N TYR A 204 0.73 -16.70 1.95
CA TYR A 204 -0.24 -17.65 2.46
C TYR A 204 -0.97 -17.07 3.67
N GLY A 205 -2.22 -17.49 3.88
CA GLY A 205 -3.02 -16.99 4.99
C GLY A 205 -4.51 -17.00 4.68
N CYS A 206 -5.26 -16.25 5.50
CA CYS A 206 -6.69 -16.05 5.31
C CYS A 206 -6.95 -15.04 4.20
N THR A 207 -7.90 -15.32 3.32
CA THR A 207 -8.31 -14.36 2.28
C THR A 207 -8.76 -13.05 2.90
N ILE A 208 -8.31 -11.92 2.34
CA ILE A 208 -8.76 -10.59 2.77
C ILE A 208 -10.26 -10.45 2.44
N LYS A 209 -11.00 -9.86 3.37
CA LYS A 209 -12.46 -9.72 3.28
C LYS A 209 -12.81 -8.36 2.70
N TYR A 210 -12.53 -8.18 1.41
CA TYR A 210 -13.00 -7.02 0.65
C TYR A 210 -14.53 -6.99 0.56
N LYS A 211 -15.09 -5.87 0.10
CA LYS A 211 -16.54 -5.75 -0.16
C LYS A 211 -16.97 -6.61 -1.35
#